data_feb04f93c94e1ee90cc039603db00648
#
_entry.id   feb04f93c94e1ee90cc039603db00648
#
_cell.length_a   1.000
_cell.length_b   1.000
_cell.length_c   1.000
_cell.angle_alpha   90.00
_cell.angle_beta   90.00
_cell.angle_gamma   90.00
#
_symmetry.space_group_name_H-M   'P 1'
#
loop_
_entity.id
_entity.type
_entity.pdbx_description
1 polymer ?
#
loop_
_entity_poly.entity_id
_entity_poly.type
_entity_poly.pdbx_seq_one_letter_code
_entity_poly.pdbx_strand_id
1 'polypeptide(L)'
;MLAALVISVSALTSVSFLADRMHRAFEFDSRQLLASDLLIVADQAIPQGLIEHASQIGLTTAKTVVFPSMASSSNQSKLASIKAVSENYPLRGSLAIYPLGADSSEEVLQQQGPSAGTVWVEPAILRNLQLQLGDELRLGDRQFRIKGVLTRELDRGAGFMNFAPRVMIALDDLPSTGLLGLGSRVTYRLLLAGSDKDIATYRKRAERFIDAQNLRGIRIETLENAQPMMRKTLERAEQFLSLIALLTAMISAVAIALSARRYAVGQADVCATLKCFGATRRNILRKQWTTMLSLGALSAIMGSIIGFMAQETLTHVLGNLLVASLPSPSMLPILWATAFTWVLLFA
;
A
#
# COMPACT_ATOMS: atom_id res chain seq x y z
N MET A 1 -29.11 29.35 3.12
CA MET A 1 -28.50 28.75 1.92
C MET A 1 -27.02 28.47 2.10
N LEU A 2 -26.17 29.47 2.40
CA LEU A 2 -24.71 29.28 2.55
C LEU A 2 -24.36 28.15 3.53
N ALA A 3 -24.95 28.13 4.72
CA ALA A 3 -24.68 27.10 5.74
C ALA A 3 -25.03 25.70 5.26
N ALA A 4 -26.13 25.50 4.54
CA ALA A 4 -26.52 24.20 3.99
C ALA A 4 -25.55 23.74 2.91
N LEU A 5 -25.09 24.66 2.05
CA LEU A 5 -24.06 24.38 1.04
C LEU A 5 -22.73 23.99 1.69
N VAL A 6 -22.28 24.75 2.71
CA VAL A 6 -21.04 24.47 3.45
C VAL A 6 -21.09 23.09 4.10
N ILE A 7 -22.19 22.74 4.78
CA ILE A 7 -22.36 21.43 5.42
C ILE A 7 -22.33 20.31 4.36
N SER A 8 -23.05 20.49 3.25
CA SER A 8 -23.09 19.50 2.16
C SER A 8 -21.70 19.26 1.54
N VAL A 9 -20.98 20.35 1.25
CA VAL A 9 -19.61 20.26 0.72
C VAL A 9 -18.67 19.63 1.73
N SER A 10 -18.77 20.03 3.00
CA SER A 10 -17.94 19.48 4.08
C SER A 10 -18.15 17.97 4.26
N ALA A 11 -19.40 17.52 4.26
CA ALA A 11 -19.70 16.09 4.38
C ALA A 11 -19.15 15.28 3.18
N LEU A 12 -19.34 15.78 1.96
CA LEU A 12 -18.86 15.12 0.75
C LEU A 12 -17.32 15.07 0.68
N THR A 13 -16.66 16.18 0.98
CA THR A 13 -15.19 16.26 0.98
C THR A 13 -14.58 15.41 2.08
N SER A 14 -15.15 15.39 3.29
CA SER A 14 -14.64 14.58 4.41
C SER A 14 -14.65 13.09 4.07
N VAL A 15 -15.74 12.55 3.51
CA VAL A 15 -15.85 11.14 3.11
C VAL A 15 -14.90 10.84 1.96
N SER A 16 -14.82 11.72 0.96
CA SER A 16 -13.95 11.51 -0.21
C SER A 16 -12.46 11.54 0.16
N PHE A 17 -12.05 12.42 1.08
CA PHE A 17 -10.69 12.45 1.60
C PHE A 17 -10.34 11.18 2.38
N LEU A 18 -11.25 10.70 3.20
CA LEU A 18 -11.04 9.46 3.96
C LEU A 18 -10.87 8.26 3.03
N ALA A 19 -11.73 8.16 2.01
CA ALA A 19 -11.66 7.09 1.01
C ALA A 19 -10.33 7.11 0.23
N ASP A 20 -9.89 8.31 -0.24
CA ASP A 20 -8.61 8.48 -0.94
C ASP A 20 -7.41 8.10 -0.06
N ARG A 21 -7.40 8.52 1.21
CA ARG A 21 -6.32 8.18 2.15
C ARG A 21 -6.27 6.69 2.46
N MET A 22 -7.42 6.06 2.67
CA MET A 22 -7.47 4.61 2.87
C MET A 22 -6.94 3.85 1.65
N HIS A 23 -7.39 4.21 0.45
CA HIS A 23 -6.91 3.57 -0.78
C HIS A 23 -5.38 3.66 -0.90
N ARG A 24 -4.80 4.82 -0.69
CA ARG A 24 -3.35 5.03 -0.74
C ARG A 24 -2.59 4.34 0.39
N ALA A 25 -3.15 4.31 1.60
CA ALA A 25 -2.54 3.59 2.71
C ALA A 25 -2.45 2.09 2.37
N PHE A 26 -3.50 1.54 1.79
CA PHE A 26 -3.52 0.15 1.36
C PHE A 26 -2.54 -0.16 0.22
N GLU A 27 -2.42 0.72 -0.76
CA GLU A 27 -1.40 0.57 -1.81
C GLU A 27 0.01 0.59 -1.22
N PHE A 28 0.27 1.51 -0.29
CA PHE A 28 1.56 1.64 0.37
C PHE A 28 1.90 0.40 1.21
N ASP A 29 0.97 -0.05 2.06
CA ASP A 29 1.16 -1.24 2.88
C ASP A 29 1.33 -2.50 2.03
N SER A 30 0.58 -2.61 0.93
CA SER A 30 0.70 -3.73 0.01
C SER A 30 2.09 -3.82 -0.65
N ARG A 31 2.68 -2.67 -1.03
CA ARG A 31 4.07 -2.63 -1.56
C ARG A 31 5.08 -3.05 -0.50
N GLN A 32 4.88 -2.65 0.74
CA GLN A 32 5.73 -3.10 1.85
C GLN A 32 5.60 -4.61 2.09
N LEU A 33 4.38 -5.15 2.06
CA LEU A 33 4.12 -6.58 2.26
C LEU A 33 4.72 -7.48 1.17
N LEU A 34 4.98 -6.95 -0.02
CA LEU A 34 5.69 -7.66 -1.09
C LEU A 34 7.22 -7.47 -1.03
N ALA A 35 7.70 -6.54 -0.21
CA ALA A 35 9.07 -6.04 -0.20
C ALA A 35 9.54 -5.52 -1.59
N SER A 36 8.59 -5.23 -2.50
CA SER A 36 8.84 -4.82 -3.90
C SER A 36 7.58 -4.22 -4.53
N ASP A 37 7.70 -3.66 -5.73
CA ASP A 37 6.56 -3.19 -6.54
C ASP A 37 6.00 -4.30 -7.45
N LEU A 38 6.85 -5.27 -7.84
CA LEU A 38 6.49 -6.46 -8.61
C LEU A 38 7.33 -7.65 -8.16
N LEU A 39 6.72 -8.83 -8.08
CA LEU A 39 7.38 -10.05 -7.67
C LEU A 39 7.19 -11.15 -8.73
N ILE A 40 8.27 -11.75 -9.19
CA ILE A 40 8.24 -12.96 -10.01
C ILE A 40 8.61 -14.12 -9.12
N VAL A 41 7.73 -15.12 -9.07
CA VAL A 41 7.91 -16.35 -8.29
C VAL A 41 8.06 -17.52 -9.24
N ALA A 42 9.08 -18.34 -9.02
CA ALA A 42 9.37 -19.51 -9.85
C ALA A 42 9.74 -20.72 -8.96
N ASP A 43 9.44 -21.92 -9.45
CA ASP A 43 9.86 -23.18 -8.85
C ASP A 43 11.25 -23.66 -9.37
N GLN A 44 11.79 -22.93 -10.33
CA GLN A 44 13.11 -23.13 -10.91
C GLN A 44 13.90 -21.81 -10.94
N ALA A 45 15.19 -21.89 -11.22
CA ALA A 45 16.02 -20.70 -11.36
C ALA A 45 15.44 -19.73 -12.40
N ILE A 46 15.34 -18.47 -12.03
CA ILE A 46 14.72 -17.44 -12.88
C ILE A 46 15.57 -17.25 -14.14
N PRO A 47 14.96 -17.30 -15.34
CA PRO A 47 15.66 -17.11 -16.60
C PRO A 47 16.39 -15.77 -16.67
N GLN A 48 17.63 -15.80 -17.16
CA GLN A 48 18.49 -14.62 -17.25
C GLN A 48 17.84 -13.48 -18.05
N GLY A 49 17.09 -13.81 -19.11
CA GLY A 49 16.39 -12.82 -19.93
C GLY A 49 15.40 -11.93 -19.15
N LEU A 50 14.75 -12.46 -18.10
CA LEU A 50 13.87 -11.64 -17.24
C LEU A 50 14.68 -10.64 -16.42
N ILE A 51 15.87 -11.02 -15.95
CA ILE A 51 16.75 -10.15 -15.16
C ILE A 51 17.35 -9.05 -16.06
N GLU A 52 17.81 -9.43 -17.26
CA GLU A 52 18.36 -8.48 -18.23
C GLU A 52 17.32 -7.46 -18.70
N HIS A 53 16.08 -7.90 -18.93
CA HIS A 53 14.99 -6.99 -19.28
C HIS A 53 14.71 -5.96 -18.17
N ALA A 54 14.81 -6.36 -16.89
CA ALA A 54 14.65 -5.44 -15.77
C ALA A 54 15.76 -4.38 -15.75
N SER A 55 17.00 -4.80 -15.94
CA SER A 55 18.16 -3.91 -15.99
C SER A 55 18.10 -2.92 -17.18
N GLN A 56 17.62 -3.37 -18.35
CA GLN A 56 17.44 -2.50 -19.54
C GLN A 56 16.43 -1.37 -19.33
N ILE A 57 15.42 -1.60 -18.49
CA ILE A 57 14.40 -0.60 -18.15
C ILE A 57 14.85 0.28 -16.97
N GLY A 58 15.96 -0.08 -16.29
CA GLY A 58 16.48 0.65 -15.13
C GLY A 58 15.78 0.31 -13.82
N LEU A 59 15.13 -0.86 -13.73
CA LEU A 59 14.51 -1.33 -12.50
C LEU A 59 15.56 -1.83 -11.51
N THR A 60 15.37 -1.51 -10.23
CA THR A 60 16.15 -2.12 -9.15
C THR A 60 15.64 -3.53 -8.91
N THR A 61 16.57 -4.49 -8.77
CA THR A 61 16.22 -5.90 -8.58
C THR A 61 16.85 -6.47 -7.32
N ALA A 62 16.13 -7.38 -6.66
CA ALA A 62 16.65 -8.21 -5.60
C ALA A 62 16.22 -9.67 -5.85
N LYS A 63 17.04 -10.61 -5.42
CA LYS A 63 16.76 -12.05 -5.55
C LYS A 63 16.60 -12.66 -4.18
N THR A 64 15.62 -13.54 -4.03
CA THR A 64 15.51 -14.37 -2.84
C THR A 64 15.25 -15.82 -3.20
N VAL A 65 15.76 -16.73 -2.40
CA VAL A 65 15.57 -18.19 -2.56
C VAL A 65 15.06 -18.73 -1.25
N VAL A 66 13.89 -19.37 -1.25
CA VAL A 66 13.22 -19.89 -0.05
C VAL A 66 13.02 -21.39 -0.18
N PHE A 67 13.45 -22.13 0.84
CA PHE A 67 13.30 -23.58 0.89
C PHE A 67 13.31 -24.10 2.33
N PRO A 68 12.70 -25.28 2.61
CA PRO A 68 12.79 -25.92 3.92
C PRO A 68 14.13 -26.65 4.05
N SER A 69 14.77 -26.53 5.20
CA SER A 69 15.96 -27.30 5.52
C SER A 69 16.13 -27.47 7.03
N MET A 70 17.08 -28.32 7.43
CA MET A 70 17.41 -28.50 8.83
C MET A 70 18.45 -27.47 9.26
N ALA A 71 18.13 -26.75 10.33
CA ALA A 71 19.07 -25.92 11.07
C ALA A 71 19.53 -26.70 12.31
N SER A 72 20.84 -26.76 12.53
CA SER A 72 21.42 -27.62 13.56
C SER A 72 22.33 -26.83 14.49
N SER A 73 22.29 -27.18 15.78
CA SER A 73 23.33 -26.86 16.77
C SER A 73 24.17 -28.12 17.05
N SER A 74 25.07 -28.06 18.02
CA SER A 74 25.90 -29.21 18.42
C SER A 74 25.07 -30.44 18.80
N ASN A 75 23.90 -30.27 19.41
CA ASN A 75 23.13 -31.36 20.01
C ASN A 75 21.71 -31.52 19.44
N GLN A 76 21.22 -30.57 18.66
CA GLN A 76 19.82 -30.55 18.23
C GLN A 76 19.71 -30.08 16.77
N SER A 77 18.69 -30.60 16.09
CA SER A 77 18.33 -30.17 14.75
C SER A 77 16.85 -29.84 14.66
N LYS A 78 16.50 -28.79 13.95
CA LYS A 78 15.10 -28.36 13.78
C LYS A 78 14.84 -27.97 12.35
N LEU A 79 13.66 -28.32 11.84
CA LEU A 79 13.20 -27.87 10.55
C LEU A 79 13.00 -26.36 10.58
N ALA A 80 13.61 -25.67 9.63
CA ALA A 80 13.55 -24.24 9.44
C ALA A 80 13.20 -23.90 8.00
N SER A 81 12.61 -22.73 7.79
CA SER A 81 12.44 -22.12 6.47
C SER A 81 13.63 -21.22 6.19
N ILE A 82 14.55 -21.71 5.36
CA ILE A 82 15.74 -20.94 4.96
C ILE A 82 15.36 -19.94 3.89
N LYS A 83 15.76 -18.68 4.05
CA LYS A 83 15.63 -17.63 3.05
C LYS A 83 16.98 -17.00 2.79
N ALA A 84 17.51 -17.25 1.60
CA ALA A 84 18.70 -16.60 1.12
C ALA A 84 18.30 -15.32 0.36
N VAL A 85 18.92 -14.18 0.69
CA VAL A 85 18.56 -12.87 0.15
C VAL A 85 19.77 -12.16 -0.44
N SER A 86 19.57 -11.47 -1.57
CA SER A 86 20.61 -10.60 -2.14
C SER A 86 20.80 -9.34 -1.26
N GLU A 87 21.94 -8.70 -1.41
CA GLU A 87 22.31 -7.51 -0.64
C GLU A 87 21.27 -6.40 -0.68
N ASN A 88 20.61 -6.20 -1.84
CA ASN A 88 19.59 -5.16 -2.04
C ASN A 88 18.21 -5.48 -1.43
N TYR A 89 18.03 -6.61 -0.78
CA TYR A 89 16.77 -6.99 -0.18
C TYR A 89 16.60 -6.39 1.24
N PRO A 90 15.43 -5.83 1.57
CA PRO A 90 14.21 -5.64 0.78
C PRO A 90 14.27 -4.39 -0.11
N LEU A 91 13.56 -4.38 -1.27
CA LEU A 91 13.47 -3.20 -2.13
C LEU A 91 12.44 -2.18 -1.65
N ARG A 92 11.47 -2.61 -0.86
CA ARG A 92 10.45 -1.78 -0.20
C ARG A 92 10.27 -2.21 1.24
N GLY A 93 10.05 -1.23 2.12
CA GLY A 93 9.92 -1.48 3.56
C GLY A 93 11.25 -1.76 4.25
N SER A 94 11.18 -2.39 5.43
CA SER A 94 12.35 -2.70 6.26
C SER A 94 12.14 -3.99 7.04
N LEU A 95 13.21 -4.68 7.34
CA LEU A 95 13.26 -5.83 8.24
C LEU A 95 13.46 -5.33 9.67
N ALA A 96 12.80 -5.92 10.64
CA ALA A 96 13.02 -5.58 12.03
C ALA A 96 13.80 -6.69 12.73
N ILE A 97 14.88 -6.31 13.39
CA ILE A 97 15.78 -7.24 14.08
C ILE A 97 16.23 -6.70 15.44
N TYR A 98 16.57 -7.60 16.35
CA TYR A 98 17.43 -7.30 17.50
C TYR A 98 18.87 -7.71 17.15
N PRO A 99 19.77 -6.76 16.91
CA PRO A 99 21.15 -7.07 16.51
C PRO A 99 22.02 -7.49 17.70
N LEU A 100 23.07 -8.28 17.43
CA LEU A 100 24.10 -8.61 18.42
C LEU A 100 24.85 -7.35 18.84
N GLY A 101 24.92 -7.07 20.15
CA GLY A 101 25.68 -5.96 20.71
C GLY A 101 24.92 -4.63 20.88
N ALA A 102 23.65 -4.54 20.47
CA ALA A 102 22.76 -3.48 20.94
C ALA A 102 22.20 -3.85 22.32
N ASP A 103 21.87 -2.85 23.15
CA ASP A 103 21.06 -3.11 24.35
C ASP A 103 19.82 -3.90 23.93
N SER A 104 19.64 -5.06 24.54
CA SER A 104 18.72 -6.14 24.09
C SER A 104 17.24 -5.75 24.03
N SER A 105 16.91 -4.48 24.12
CA SER A 105 15.58 -3.92 24.23
C SER A 105 15.16 -3.08 23.02
N GLU A 106 16.04 -2.77 22.07
CA GLU A 106 15.71 -1.87 20.99
C GLU A 106 15.69 -2.60 19.64
N GLU A 107 14.52 -2.65 19.04
CA GLU A 107 14.29 -3.20 17.70
C GLU A 107 14.86 -2.22 16.65
N VAL A 108 15.75 -2.70 15.79
CA VAL A 108 16.38 -1.89 14.74
C VAL A 108 15.79 -2.27 13.39
N LEU A 109 15.42 -1.25 12.62
CA LEU A 109 14.93 -1.42 11.25
C LEU A 109 16.13 -1.48 10.29
N GLN A 110 16.25 -2.56 9.54
CA GLN A 110 17.28 -2.78 8.54
C GLN A 110 16.71 -2.75 7.13
N GLN A 111 17.41 -2.07 6.23
CA GLN A 111 17.06 -2.01 4.80
C GLN A 111 17.89 -2.97 3.95
N GLN A 112 18.74 -3.76 4.57
CA GLN A 112 19.58 -4.77 3.92
C GLN A 112 19.48 -6.09 4.67
N GLY A 113 19.74 -7.20 3.97
CA GLY A 113 19.80 -8.52 4.56
C GLY A 113 21.07 -8.77 5.38
N PRO A 114 21.23 -9.99 5.94
CA PRO A 114 22.44 -10.37 6.68
C PRO A 114 23.68 -10.33 5.80
N SER A 115 24.80 -9.91 6.35
CA SER A 115 26.09 -9.94 5.66
C SER A 115 26.62 -11.37 5.53
N ALA A 116 27.48 -11.61 4.55
CA ALA A 116 28.08 -12.92 4.31
C ALA A 116 28.69 -13.54 5.57
N GLY A 117 28.52 -14.83 5.76
CA GLY A 117 28.97 -15.59 6.93
C GLY A 117 28.13 -15.37 8.20
N THR A 118 27.06 -14.55 8.12
CA THR A 118 26.18 -14.30 9.26
C THR A 118 24.74 -14.71 8.96
N VAL A 119 23.95 -14.90 10.03
CA VAL A 119 22.56 -15.34 9.91
C VAL A 119 21.68 -14.54 10.88
N TRP A 120 20.46 -14.26 10.43
CA TRP A 120 19.38 -13.77 11.28
C TRP A 120 18.34 -14.87 11.46
N VAL A 121 17.90 -15.07 12.69
CA VAL A 121 17.02 -16.17 13.03
C VAL A 121 15.78 -15.67 13.77
N GLU A 122 14.65 -16.32 13.55
CA GLU A 122 13.46 -16.08 14.38
C GLU A 122 13.69 -16.54 15.83
N PRO A 123 13.04 -15.89 16.83
CA PRO A 123 13.18 -16.27 18.24
C PRO A 123 12.91 -17.75 18.54
N ALA A 124 12.06 -18.38 17.72
CA ALA A 124 11.75 -19.80 17.84
C ALA A 124 12.95 -20.72 17.56
N ILE A 125 13.88 -20.34 16.68
CA ILE A 125 15.12 -21.10 16.42
C ILE A 125 16.02 -21.09 17.64
N LEU A 126 16.20 -19.92 18.26
CA LEU A 126 17.04 -19.79 19.47
C LEU A 126 16.49 -20.67 20.59
N ARG A 127 15.19 -20.60 20.86
CA ARG A 127 14.55 -21.43 21.90
C ARG A 127 14.63 -22.92 21.61
N ASN A 128 14.36 -23.31 20.36
CA ASN A 128 14.29 -24.73 19.99
C ASN A 128 15.66 -25.41 19.94
N LEU A 129 16.74 -24.68 19.61
CA LEU A 129 18.09 -25.19 19.51
C LEU A 129 18.95 -24.81 20.73
N GLN A 130 18.39 -24.11 21.72
CA GLN A 130 19.06 -23.61 22.92
C GLN A 130 20.31 -22.77 22.60
N LEU A 131 20.18 -21.91 21.57
CA LEU A 131 21.22 -21.01 21.11
C LEU A 131 20.97 -19.58 21.59
N GLN A 132 22.02 -18.79 21.64
CA GLN A 132 22.00 -17.36 21.94
C GLN A 132 22.54 -16.52 20.78
N LEU A 133 22.34 -15.22 20.84
CA LEU A 133 22.97 -14.29 19.91
C LEU A 133 24.50 -14.40 20.04
N GLY A 134 25.18 -14.55 18.90
CA GLY A 134 26.63 -14.74 18.82
C GLY A 134 27.06 -16.20 18.67
N ASP A 135 26.19 -17.18 18.96
CA ASP A 135 26.45 -18.59 18.75
C ASP A 135 26.50 -18.97 17.26
N GLU A 136 26.98 -20.16 16.99
CA GLU A 136 27.07 -20.72 15.64
C GLU A 136 25.87 -21.60 15.34
N LEU A 137 25.26 -21.37 14.18
CA LEU A 137 24.21 -22.18 13.60
C LEU A 137 24.72 -22.89 12.36
N ARG A 138 24.59 -24.21 12.32
CA ARG A 138 24.98 -25.02 11.16
C ARG A 138 23.82 -25.16 10.18
N LEU A 139 24.08 -24.82 8.91
CA LEU A 139 23.17 -24.98 7.79
C LEU A 139 23.87 -25.79 6.68
N GLY A 140 23.47 -27.04 6.53
CA GLY A 140 24.20 -27.96 5.63
C GLY A 140 25.66 -28.13 6.00
N ASP A 141 26.56 -27.84 5.08
CA ASP A 141 28.01 -28.00 5.24
C ASP A 141 28.71 -26.79 5.88
N ARG A 142 27.96 -25.70 6.14
CA ARG A 142 28.55 -24.44 6.64
C ARG A 142 27.99 -24.00 8.00
N GLN A 143 28.85 -23.36 8.78
CA GLN A 143 28.48 -22.71 10.04
C GLN A 143 28.35 -21.21 9.84
N PHE A 144 27.35 -20.63 10.49
CA PHE A 144 27.01 -19.21 10.43
C PHE A 144 26.92 -18.63 11.83
N ARG A 145 27.45 -17.43 12.02
CA ARG A 145 27.28 -16.72 13.28
C ARG A 145 25.93 -16.02 13.36
N ILE A 146 25.20 -16.24 14.43
CA ILE A 146 23.92 -15.58 14.67
C ILE A 146 24.16 -14.12 15.05
N LYS A 147 23.80 -13.19 14.16
CA LYS A 147 24.07 -11.76 14.33
C LYS A 147 22.81 -10.93 14.60
N GLY A 148 21.64 -11.51 14.45
CA GLY A 148 20.37 -10.84 14.70
C GLY A 148 19.22 -11.79 14.93
N VAL A 149 18.25 -11.32 15.70
CA VAL A 149 16.96 -11.99 15.89
C VAL A 149 15.92 -11.27 15.04
N LEU A 150 15.40 -11.97 14.04
CA LEU A 150 14.39 -11.46 13.12
C LEU A 150 13.01 -11.45 13.80
N THR A 151 12.46 -10.27 14.02
CA THR A 151 11.13 -10.08 14.65
C THR A 151 10.03 -9.86 13.63
N ARG A 152 10.35 -9.13 12.54
CA ARG A 152 9.39 -8.83 11.49
C ARG A 152 9.99 -8.96 10.10
N GLU A 153 9.37 -9.80 9.30
CA GLU A 153 9.62 -9.99 7.87
C GLU A 153 8.34 -9.63 7.10
N LEU A 154 8.46 -8.84 6.04
CA LEU A 154 7.31 -8.29 5.33
C LEU A 154 6.68 -9.29 4.35
N ASP A 155 7.49 -9.94 3.52
CA ASP A 155 7.05 -10.80 2.41
C ASP A 155 7.02 -12.30 2.78
N ARG A 156 6.58 -12.62 3.98
CA ARG A 156 6.55 -14.01 4.45
C ARG A 156 5.64 -14.90 3.59
N GLY A 157 4.60 -14.31 2.96
CA GLY A 157 3.64 -15.01 2.10
C GLY A 157 2.70 -15.95 2.87
N ALA A 158 1.72 -16.52 2.17
CA ALA A 158 0.78 -17.50 2.72
C ALA A 158 1.12 -18.89 2.17
N GLY A 159 1.80 -19.73 2.93
CA GLY A 159 2.13 -21.10 2.51
C GLY A 159 2.53 -21.99 3.68
N PHE A 160 2.48 -23.33 3.48
CA PHE A 160 2.85 -24.31 4.50
C PHE A 160 4.29 -24.09 5.04
N MET A 161 5.20 -23.60 4.20
CA MET A 161 6.58 -23.27 4.57
C MET A 161 6.70 -22.12 5.59
N ASN A 162 5.64 -21.34 5.78
CA ASN A 162 5.64 -20.21 6.71
C ASN A 162 5.37 -20.60 8.16
N PHE A 163 4.99 -21.85 8.42
CA PHE A 163 4.85 -22.39 9.79
C PHE A 163 6.20 -22.79 10.39
N ALA A 164 7.21 -23.08 9.57
CA ALA A 164 8.57 -23.32 10.05
C ALA A 164 9.24 -21.98 10.42
N PRO A 165 10.01 -21.94 11.51
CA PRO A 165 10.70 -20.72 11.92
C PRO A 165 11.73 -20.29 10.87
N ARG A 166 11.84 -18.98 10.66
CA ARG A 166 12.67 -18.39 9.62
C ARG A 166 14.14 -18.34 10.00
N VAL A 167 14.98 -18.65 9.04
CA VAL A 167 16.43 -18.43 9.07
C VAL A 167 16.83 -17.67 7.80
N MET A 168 17.41 -16.50 7.92
CA MET A 168 17.80 -15.65 6.80
C MET A 168 19.31 -15.57 6.66
N ILE A 169 19.82 -15.83 5.44
CA ILE A 169 21.26 -15.80 5.09
C ILE A 169 21.48 -14.92 3.86
N ALA A 170 22.74 -14.53 3.63
CA ALA A 170 23.11 -13.90 2.37
C ALA A 170 23.00 -14.89 1.20
N LEU A 171 22.56 -14.42 0.03
CA LEU A 171 22.41 -15.26 -1.16
C LEU A 171 23.74 -15.84 -1.63
N ASP A 172 24.82 -15.08 -1.49
CA ASP A 172 26.17 -15.48 -1.89
C ASP A 172 26.74 -16.66 -1.06
N ASP A 173 26.19 -16.83 0.13
CA ASP A 173 26.57 -17.96 1.01
C ASP A 173 25.87 -19.27 0.63
N LEU A 174 24.76 -19.19 -0.10
CA LEU A 174 23.90 -20.34 -0.40
C LEU A 174 24.60 -21.51 -1.10
N PRO A 175 25.45 -21.29 -2.12
CA PRO A 175 26.18 -22.40 -2.76
C PRO A 175 27.07 -23.18 -1.80
N SER A 176 27.70 -22.49 -0.83
CA SER A 176 28.61 -23.10 0.13
C SER A 176 27.93 -23.96 1.20
N THR A 177 26.62 -23.88 1.31
CA THR A 177 25.84 -24.69 2.28
C THR A 177 25.57 -26.11 1.80
N GLY A 178 25.68 -26.38 0.49
CA GLY A 178 25.33 -27.69 -0.11
C GLY A 178 23.83 -28.06 0.00
N LEU A 179 22.96 -27.13 0.41
CA LEU A 179 21.55 -27.43 0.71
C LEU A 179 20.65 -27.56 -0.53
N LEU A 180 21.09 -27.02 -1.66
CA LEU A 180 20.34 -27.12 -2.92
C LEU A 180 20.75 -28.38 -3.67
N GLY A 181 19.97 -29.44 -3.55
CA GLY A 181 20.15 -30.70 -4.27
C GLY A 181 19.03 -30.99 -5.27
N LEU A 182 19.25 -32.03 -6.10
CA LEU A 182 18.20 -32.54 -6.99
C LEU A 182 16.98 -32.96 -6.18
N GLY A 183 15.81 -32.36 -6.49
CA GLY A 183 14.55 -32.65 -5.80
C GLY A 183 14.24 -31.75 -4.61
N SER A 184 15.09 -30.78 -4.29
CA SER A 184 14.78 -29.77 -3.28
C SER A 184 13.58 -28.93 -3.71
N ARG A 185 12.60 -28.75 -2.82
CA ARG A 185 11.45 -27.88 -3.05
C ARG A 185 11.87 -26.44 -2.80
N VAL A 186 12.28 -25.76 -3.86
CA VAL A 186 12.84 -24.40 -3.81
C VAL A 186 11.87 -23.42 -4.45
N THR A 187 11.73 -22.25 -3.86
CA THR A 187 11.01 -21.12 -4.45
C THR A 187 12.00 -20.01 -4.73
N TYR A 188 12.18 -19.69 -5.99
CA TYR A 188 12.99 -18.57 -6.46
C TYR A 188 12.10 -17.34 -6.61
N ARG A 189 12.58 -16.19 -6.16
CA ARG A 189 11.84 -14.94 -6.27
C ARG A 189 12.75 -13.85 -6.84
N LEU A 190 12.25 -13.11 -7.81
CA LEU A 190 12.86 -11.89 -8.32
C LEU A 190 11.93 -10.72 -7.94
N LEU A 191 12.44 -9.88 -7.09
CA LEU A 191 11.79 -8.66 -6.64
C LEU A 191 12.22 -7.52 -7.55
N LEU A 192 11.27 -6.65 -7.91
CA LEU A 192 11.52 -5.51 -8.79
C LEU A 192 10.91 -4.25 -8.18
N ALA A 193 11.65 -3.16 -8.25
CA ALA A 193 11.19 -1.85 -7.80
C ALA A 193 11.55 -0.77 -8.82
N GLY A 194 10.61 0.19 -9.01
CA GLY A 194 10.78 1.28 -9.94
C GLY A 194 9.56 2.19 -10.00
N SER A 195 9.44 2.99 -11.06
CA SER A 195 8.24 3.78 -11.28
C SER A 195 7.06 2.89 -11.72
N ASP A 196 5.83 3.30 -11.42
CA ASP A 196 4.63 2.55 -11.82
C ASP A 196 4.55 2.30 -13.33
N LYS A 197 5.04 3.27 -14.12
CA LYS A 197 5.10 3.17 -15.59
C LYS A 197 6.10 2.11 -16.06
N ASP A 198 7.27 2.07 -15.44
CA ASP A 198 8.33 1.12 -15.81
C ASP A 198 7.95 -0.29 -15.37
N ILE A 199 7.36 -0.45 -14.18
CA ILE A 199 6.82 -1.71 -13.68
C ILE A 199 5.71 -2.24 -14.62
N ALA A 200 4.77 -1.40 -15.05
CA ALA A 200 3.72 -1.80 -15.98
C ALA A 200 4.29 -2.22 -17.35
N THR A 201 5.31 -1.51 -17.83
CA THR A 201 6.01 -1.81 -19.09
C THR A 201 6.76 -3.13 -18.98
N TYR A 202 7.49 -3.34 -17.88
CA TYR A 202 8.20 -4.58 -17.60
C TYR A 202 7.24 -5.76 -17.50
N ARG A 203 6.13 -5.62 -16.74
CA ARG A 203 5.13 -6.68 -16.58
C ARG A 203 4.65 -7.21 -17.92
N LYS A 204 4.21 -6.32 -18.82
CA LYS A 204 3.74 -6.70 -20.17
C LYS A 204 4.82 -7.42 -20.99
N ARG A 205 6.08 -7.03 -20.82
CA ARG A 205 7.21 -7.65 -21.52
C ARG A 205 7.54 -9.01 -20.92
N ALA A 206 7.52 -9.13 -19.60
CA ALA A 206 7.75 -10.37 -18.88
C ALA A 206 6.66 -11.41 -19.19
N GLU A 207 5.37 -11.02 -19.19
CA GLU A 207 4.26 -11.89 -19.59
C GLU A 207 4.49 -12.46 -21.00
N ARG A 208 4.79 -11.60 -22.00
CA ARG A 208 5.09 -12.05 -23.37
C ARG A 208 6.30 -12.98 -23.46
N PHE A 209 7.32 -12.72 -22.67
CA PHE A 209 8.53 -13.56 -22.63
C PHE A 209 8.23 -14.96 -22.07
N ILE A 210 7.44 -15.01 -20.99
CA ILE A 210 7.02 -16.27 -20.35
C ILE A 210 6.15 -17.07 -21.31
N ASP A 211 5.19 -16.43 -21.98
CA ASP A 211 4.29 -17.07 -22.94
C ASP A 211 5.05 -17.56 -24.19
N ALA A 212 5.93 -16.72 -24.75
CA ALA A 212 6.70 -17.06 -25.96
C ALA A 212 7.64 -18.25 -25.76
N GLN A 213 8.21 -18.41 -24.56
CA GLN A 213 9.09 -19.52 -24.22
C GLN A 213 8.37 -20.68 -23.54
N ASN A 214 7.03 -20.58 -23.38
CA ASN A 214 6.20 -21.60 -22.72
C ASN A 214 6.75 -22.03 -21.34
N LEU A 215 7.23 -21.03 -20.55
CA LEU A 215 7.85 -21.26 -19.25
C LEU A 215 6.77 -21.62 -18.23
N ARG A 216 6.82 -22.85 -17.72
CA ARG A 216 5.91 -23.31 -16.68
C ARG A 216 6.50 -23.08 -15.30
N GLY A 217 5.63 -22.91 -14.28
CA GLY A 217 6.07 -22.73 -12.89
C GLY A 217 6.49 -21.29 -12.55
N ILE A 218 6.42 -20.34 -13.51
CA ILE A 218 6.68 -18.93 -13.26
C ILE A 218 5.35 -18.20 -13.09
N ARG A 219 5.24 -17.41 -12.02
CA ARG A 219 4.07 -16.55 -11.74
C ARG A 219 4.53 -15.13 -11.49
N ILE A 220 3.80 -14.18 -12.05
CA ILE A 220 3.98 -12.77 -11.75
C ILE A 220 2.98 -12.40 -10.67
N GLU A 221 3.48 -12.05 -9.50
CA GLU A 221 2.68 -11.59 -8.37
C GLU A 221 2.78 -10.07 -8.31
N THR A 222 1.63 -9.42 -8.45
CA THR A 222 1.45 -7.99 -8.28
C THR A 222 0.81 -7.74 -6.93
N LEU A 223 0.75 -6.48 -6.52
CA LEU A 223 -0.02 -6.05 -5.36
C LEU A 223 -1.46 -6.62 -5.36
N GLU A 224 -2.02 -6.74 -6.57
CA GLU A 224 -3.38 -7.21 -6.78
C GLU A 224 -3.57 -8.72 -6.55
N ASN A 225 -2.54 -9.54 -6.81
CA ASN A 225 -2.64 -11.00 -6.83
C ASN A 225 -1.93 -11.70 -5.67
N ALA A 226 -1.03 -11.01 -4.97
CA ALA A 226 -0.17 -11.62 -3.95
C ALA A 226 -0.92 -12.09 -2.69
N GLN A 227 -2.01 -11.41 -2.34
CA GLN A 227 -2.82 -11.74 -1.17
C GLN A 227 -4.33 -11.66 -1.47
N PRO A 228 -4.94 -12.70 -2.10
CA PRO A 228 -6.34 -12.69 -2.53
C PRO A 228 -7.35 -12.44 -1.40
N MET A 229 -7.04 -12.88 -0.18
CA MET A 229 -7.90 -12.67 0.99
C MET A 229 -7.91 -11.20 1.42
N MET A 230 -6.73 -10.57 1.48
CA MET A 230 -6.62 -9.15 1.83
C MET A 230 -7.26 -8.28 0.75
N ARG A 231 -7.06 -8.60 -0.53
CA ARG A 231 -7.69 -7.94 -1.65
C ARG A 231 -9.23 -7.96 -1.56
N LYS A 232 -9.83 -9.12 -1.31
CA LYS A 232 -11.29 -9.24 -1.15
C LYS A 232 -11.83 -8.40 0.00
N THR A 233 -11.08 -8.31 1.10
CA THR A 233 -11.46 -7.47 2.25
C THR A 233 -11.39 -5.99 1.89
N LEU A 234 -10.37 -5.59 1.14
CA LEU A 234 -10.18 -4.25 0.62
C LEU A 234 -11.26 -3.84 -0.38
N GLU A 235 -11.52 -4.68 -1.38
CA GLU A 235 -12.59 -4.45 -2.37
C GLU A 235 -13.95 -4.27 -1.67
N ARG A 236 -14.23 -5.03 -0.62
CA ARG A 236 -15.45 -4.84 0.19
C ARG A 236 -15.44 -3.51 0.94
N ALA A 237 -14.31 -3.14 1.53
CA ALA A 237 -14.17 -1.85 2.22
C ALA A 237 -14.32 -0.68 1.24
N GLU A 238 -13.73 -0.74 0.05
CA GLU A 238 -13.91 0.26 -1.01
C GLU A 238 -15.36 0.35 -1.49
N GLN A 239 -16.02 -0.79 -1.72
CA GLN A 239 -17.44 -0.82 -2.09
C GLN A 239 -18.30 -0.19 -1.00
N PHE A 240 -18.03 -0.47 0.27
CA PHE A 240 -18.74 0.11 1.39
C PHE A 240 -18.53 1.62 1.49
N LEU A 241 -17.28 2.10 1.36
CA LEU A 241 -16.96 3.53 1.33
C LEU A 241 -17.59 4.23 0.13
N SER A 242 -17.61 3.60 -1.03
CA SER A 242 -18.28 4.11 -2.24
C SER A 242 -19.78 4.25 -2.05
N LEU A 243 -20.43 3.28 -1.39
CA LEU A 243 -21.85 3.38 -1.04
C LEU A 243 -22.12 4.53 -0.06
N ILE A 244 -21.28 4.71 0.96
CA ILE A 244 -21.39 5.83 1.89
C ILE A 244 -21.21 7.16 1.15
N ALA A 245 -20.23 7.26 0.27
CA ALA A 245 -20.00 8.44 -0.54
C ALA A 245 -21.21 8.77 -1.44
N LEU A 246 -21.79 7.73 -2.07
CA LEU A 246 -22.99 7.87 -2.90
C LEU A 246 -24.20 8.37 -2.07
N LEU A 247 -24.44 7.77 -0.92
CA LEU A 247 -25.52 8.21 -0.01
C LEU A 247 -25.32 9.64 0.45
N THR A 248 -24.09 10.00 0.83
CA THR A 248 -23.73 11.36 1.23
C THR A 248 -23.95 12.34 0.08
N ALA A 249 -23.57 11.97 -1.15
CA ALA A 249 -23.82 12.78 -2.33
C ALA A 249 -25.31 12.97 -2.61
N MET A 250 -26.13 11.92 -2.48
CA MET A 250 -27.59 12.02 -2.63
C MET A 250 -28.23 12.94 -1.58
N ILE A 251 -27.88 12.80 -0.32
CA ILE A 251 -28.38 13.67 0.76
C ILE A 251 -27.94 15.10 0.52
N SER A 252 -26.69 15.32 0.13
CA SER A 252 -26.15 16.62 -0.23
C SER A 252 -26.90 17.25 -1.41
N ALA A 253 -27.18 16.46 -2.45
CA ALA A 253 -27.97 16.92 -3.62
C ALA A 253 -29.34 17.41 -3.21
N VAL A 254 -30.07 16.65 -2.40
CA VAL A 254 -31.39 17.03 -1.90
C VAL A 254 -31.30 18.32 -1.05
N ALA A 255 -30.33 18.40 -0.16
CA ALA A 255 -30.12 19.58 0.70
C ALA A 255 -29.80 20.85 -0.13
N ILE A 256 -28.96 20.71 -1.16
CA ILE A 256 -28.64 21.81 -2.10
C ILE A 256 -29.89 22.23 -2.89
N ALA A 257 -30.61 21.27 -3.47
CA ALA A 257 -31.83 21.54 -4.24
C ALA A 257 -32.90 22.26 -3.41
N LEU A 258 -33.17 21.78 -2.19
CA LEU A 258 -34.12 22.43 -1.27
C LEU A 258 -33.67 23.83 -0.87
N SER A 259 -32.38 24.00 -0.62
CA SER A 259 -31.79 25.30 -0.26
C SER A 259 -31.85 26.31 -1.43
N ALA A 260 -31.56 25.83 -2.65
CA ALA A 260 -31.63 26.61 -3.87
C ALA A 260 -33.08 27.02 -4.17
N ARG A 261 -34.07 26.10 -4.04
CA ARG A 261 -35.50 26.39 -4.19
C ARG A 261 -35.97 27.43 -3.19
N ARG A 262 -35.63 27.28 -1.92
CA ARG A 262 -35.99 28.24 -0.88
C ARG A 262 -35.41 29.63 -1.16
N TYR A 263 -34.17 29.68 -1.64
CA TYR A 263 -33.53 30.93 -2.02
C TYR A 263 -34.23 31.57 -3.23
N ALA A 264 -34.54 30.79 -4.28
CA ALA A 264 -35.24 31.30 -5.47
C ALA A 264 -36.60 31.88 -5.16
N VAL A 265 -37.40 31.21 -4.30
CA VAL A 265 -38.70 31.74 -3.85
C VAL A 265 -38.52 33.03 -3.08
N GLY A 266 -37.55 33.15 -2.16
CA GLY A 266 -37.28 34.38 -1.40
C GLY A 266 -36.76 35.54 -2.25
N GLN A 267 -36.20 35.26 -3.46
CA GLN A 267 -35.77 36.30 -4.39
C GLN A 267 -36.84 36.79 -5.37
N ALA A 268 -38.01 36.13 -5.40
CA ALA A 268 -39.10 36.48 -6.33
C ALA A 268 -39.59 37.92 -6.14
N ASP A 269 -39.80 38.35 -4.89
CA ASP A 269 -40.26 39.69 -4.56
C ASP A 269 -39.22 40.77 -4.88
N VAL A 270 -37.92 40.46 -4.65
CA VAL A 270 -36.81 41.33 -5.02
C VAL A 270 -36.71 41.49 -6.54
N CYS A 271 -36.91 40.42 -7.28
CA CYS A 271 -36.92 40.45 -8.75
C CYS A 271 -38.13 41.24 -9.30
N ALA A 272 -39.30 41.13 -8.66
CA ALA A 272 -40.50 41.89 -9.02
C ALA A 272 -40.27 43.40 -8.82
N THR A 273 -39.77 43.81 -7.65
CA THR A 273 -39.45 45.23 -7.36
C THR A 273 -38.37 45.78 -8.32
N LEU A 274 -37.32 45.04 -8.63
CA LEU A 274 -36.30 45.46 -9.58
C LEU A 274 -36.86 45.65 -11.00
N LYS A 275 -37.82 44.83 -11.41
CA LYS A 275 -38.54 45.00 -12.69
C LYS A 275 -39.39 46.26 -12.71
N CYS A 276 -40.06 46.63 -11.59
CA CYS A 276 -40.80 47.87 -11.47
C CYS A 276 -39.90 49.09 -11.61
N PHE A 277 -38.65 49.03 -11.15
CA PHE A 277 -37.64 50.06 -11.35
C PHE A 277 -36.97 50.06 -12.70
N GLY A 278 -37.46 49.26 -13.66
CA GLY A 278 -36.96 49.26 -15.04
C GLY A 278 -35.70 48.40 -15.29
N ALA A 279 -35.34 47.54 -14.39
CA ALA A 279 -34.20 46.62 -14.60
C ALA A 279 -34.47 45.64 -15.74
N THR A 280 -33.52 45.51 -16.69
CA THR A 280 -33.63 44.57 -17.77
C THR A 280 -33.49 43.13 -17.28
N ARG A 281 -34.15 42.18 -17.94
CA ARG A 281 -34.06 40.73 -17.64
C ARG A 281 -32.60 40.27 -17.59
N ARG A 282 -31.74 40.78 -18.46
CA ARG A 282 -30.32 40.43 -18.55
C ARG A 282 -29.55 40.88 -17.28
N ASN A 283 -29.86 42.05 -16.75
CA ASN A 283 -29.21 42.54 -15.55
C ASN A 283 -29.63 41.76 -14.29
N ILE A 284 -30.90 41.37 -14.18
CA ILE A 284 -31.43 40.56 -13.10
C ILE A 284 -30.76 39.17 -13.15
N LEU A 285 -30.74 38.53 -14.31
CA LEU A 285 -30.08 37.24 -14.49
C LEU A 285 -28.59 37.32 -14.15
N ARG A 286 -27.87 38.32 -14.66
CA ARG A 286 -26.42 38.49 -14.38
C ARG A 286 -26.17 38.64 -12.87
N LYS A 287 -26.97 39.41 -12.18
CA LYS A 287 -26.88 39.58 -10.73
C LYS A 287 -27.15 38.26 -9.99
N GLN A 288 -28.16 37.52 -10.40
CA GLN A 288 -28.48 36.19 -9.83
C GLN A 288 -27.33 35.20 -10.03
N TRP A 289 -26.77 35.12 -11.26
CA TRP A 289 -25.63 34.28 -11.57
C TRP A 289 -24.39 34.65 -10.74
N THR A 290 -24.06 35.95 -10.62
CA THR A 290 -22.88 36.35 -9.83
C THR A 290 -23.06 36.03 -8.35
N THR A 291 -24.27 36.17 -7.82
CA THR A 291 -24.56 35.84 -6.42
C THR A 291 -24.48 34.30 -6.18
N MET A 292 -25.04 33.51 -7.07
CA MET A 292 -24.92 32.04 -7.00
C MET A 292 -23.47 31.58 -7.12
N LEU A 293 -22.73 32.21 -8.03
CA LEU A 293 -21.32 31.92 -8.25
C LEU A 293 -20.50 32.25 -7.00
N SER A 294 -20.69 33.40 -6.40
CA SER A 294 -19.98 33.80 -5.18
C SER A 294 -20.33 32.93 -3.97
N LEU A 295 -21.60 32.58 -3.80
CA LEU A 295 -22.06 31.68 -2.72
C LEU A 295 -21.52 30.25 -2.91
N GLY A 296 -21.51 29.75 -4.15
CA GLY A 296 -20.94 28.44 -4.48
C GLY A 296 -19.45 28.39 -4.21
N ALA A 297 -18.68 29.41 -4.67
CA ALA A 297 -17.23 29.47 -4.45
C ALA A 297 -16.91 29.57 -2.93
N LEU A 298 -17.61 30.44 -2.22
CA LEU A 298 -17.39 30.59 -0.76
C LEU A 298 -17.73 29.32 0.01
N SER A 299 -18.84 28.66 -0.33
CA SER A 299 -19.23 27.40 0.29
C SER A 299 -18.26 26.25 -0.04
N ALA A 300 -17.72 26.22 -1.26
CA ALA A 300 -16.72 25.23 -1.65
C ALA A 300 -15.43 25.38 -0.84
N ILE A 301 -14.94 26.61 -0.68
CA ILE A 301 -13.73 26.89 0.11
C ILE A 301 -13.96 26.55 1.60
N MET A 302 -14.99 27.11 2.20
CA MET A 302 -15.29 26.86 3.63
C MET A 302 -15.62 25.40 3.90
N GLY A 303 -16.43 24.78 3.04
CA GLY A 303 -16.80 23.37 3.17
C GLY A 303 -15.60 22.43 3.03
N SER A 304 -14.68 22.72 2.10
CA SER A 304 -13.46 21.92 1.94
C SER A 304 -12.52 22.05 3.15
N ILE A 305 -12.38 23.24 3.72
CA ILE A 305 -11.57 23.44 4.93
C ILE A 305 -12.18 22.68 6.11
N ILE A 306 -13.48 22.81 6.33
CA ILE A 306 -14.18 22.10 7.42
C ILE A 306 -14.13 20.58 7.19
N GLY A 307 -14.33 20.12 5.96
CA GLY A 307 -14.23 18.70 5.59
C GLY A 307 -12.84 18.13 5.82
N PHE A 308 -11.80 18.91 5.51
CA PHE A 308 -10.41 18.55 5.80
C PHE A 308 -10.15 18.45 7.32
N MET A 309 -10.60 19.43 8.10
CA MET A 309 -10.47 19.41 9.56
C MET A 309 -11.21 18.24 10.19
N ALA A 310 -12.44 17.97 9.73
CA ALA A 310 -13.25 16.86 10.22
C ALA A 310 -12.56 15.52 9.92
N GLN A 311 -12.00 15.36 8.72
CA GLN A 311 -11.27 14.17 8.33
C GLN A 311 -9.97 14.01 9.13
N GLU A 312 -9.23 15.10 9.41
CA GLU A 312 -8.00 15.03 10.21
C GLU A 312 -8.30 14.62 11.66
N THR A 313 -9.37 15.15 12.23
CA THR A 313 -9.86 14.74 13.56
C THR A 313 -10.23 13.26 13.58
N LEU A 314 -10.95 12.78 12.56
CA LEU A 314 -11.33 11.38 12.43
C LEU A 314 -10.10 10.48 12.29
N THR A 315 -9.13 10.90 11.49
CA THR A 315 -7.86 10.18 11.30
C THR A 315 -7.06 10.10 12.60
N HIS A 316 -7.06 11.17 13.38
CA HIS A 316 -6.36 11.18 14.67
C HIS A 316 -7.01 10.24 15.70
N VAL A 317 -8.34 10.17 15.70
CA VAL A 317 -9.09 9.23 16.56
C VAL A 317 -8.90 7.78 16.11
N LEU A 318 -8.96 7.52 14.80
CA LEU A 318 -8.72 6.18 14.23
C LEU A 318 -7.24 5.78 14.25
N GLY A 319 -6.32 6.73 14.17
CA GLY A 319 -4.87 6.47 14.14
C GLY A 319 -4.35 5.74 15.37
N ASN A 320 -5.02 5.91 16.51
CA ASN A 320 -4.75 5.14 17.73
C ASN A 320 -5.20 3.66 17.63
N LEU A 321 -6.03 3.32 16.65
CA LEU A 321 -6.55 1.97 16.39
C LEU A 321 -5.89 1.32 15.16
N LEU A 322 -5.33 2.13 14.25
CA LEU A 322 -4.65 1.69 13.03
C LEU A 322 -3.14 1.83 13.21
N VAL A 323 -2.42 0.74 13.05
CA VAL A 323 -0.95 0.67 13.18
C VAL A 323 -0.22 1.40 12.03
N ALA A 324 -0.92 1.76 10.96
CA ALA A 324 -0.35 2.36 9.77
C ALA A 324 -0.47 3.89 9.76
N SER A 325 0.62 4.58 9.46
CA SER A 325 0.61 6.02 9.19
C SER A 325 -0.10 6.31 7.86
N LEU A 326 -1.26 6.95 7.91
CA LEU A 326 -2.00 7.34 6.71
C LEU A 326 -1.24 8.42 5.91
N PRO A 327 -1.05 8.26 4.59
CA PRO A 327 -0.38 9.25 3.76
C PRO A 327 -1.16 10.56 3.67
N SER A 328 -0.48 11.64 3.27
CA SER A 328 -1.10 12.96 3.08
C SER A 328 -2.21 12.91 2.02
N PRO A 329 -3.33 13.63 2.21
CA PRO A 329 -4.46 13.63 1.28
C PRO A 329 -4.08 14.25 -0.07
N SER A 330 -4.70 13.77 -1.17
CA SER A 330 -4.55 14.37 -2.49
C SER A 330 -5.47 15.58 -2.68
N MET A 331 -5.18 16.38 -3.72
CA MET A 331 -6.04 17.50 -4.12
C MET A 331 -7.26 17.05 -4.97
N LEU A 332 -7.26 15.81 -5.46
CA LEU A 332 -8.33 15.27 -6.32
C LEU A 332 -9.74 15.32 -5.71
N PRO A 333 -9.96 14.93 -4.44
CA PRO A 333 -11.28 15.01 -3.82
C PRO A 333 -11.87 16.41 -3.76
N ILE A 334 -11.04 17.46 -3.63
CA ILE A 334 -11.49 18.85 -3.65
C ILE A 334 -12.07 19.20 -5.02
N LEU A 335 -11.38 18.82 -6.10
CA LEU A 335 -11.85 19.10 -7.47
C LEU A 335 -13.18 18.40 -7.76
N TRP A 336 -13.36 17.15 -7.36
CA TRP A 336 -14.60 16.42 -7.55
C TRP A 336 -15.75 16.99 -6.72
N ALA A 337 -15.52 17.32 -5.45
CA ALA A 337 -16.54 17.88 -4.58
C ALA A 337 -16.97 19.29 -5.03
N THR A 338 -16.03 20.13 -5.46
CA THR A 338 -16.34 21.44 -6.01
C THR A 338 -17.09 21.32 -7.34
N ALA A 339 -16.67 20.49 -8.27
CA ALA A 339 -17.35 20.26 -9.52
C ALA A 339 -18.78 19.75 -9.33
N PHE A 340 -18.99 18.79 -8.42
CA PHE A 340 -20.31 18.26 -8.07
C PHE A 340 -21.23 19.35 -7.49
N THR A 341 -20.71 20.17 -6.60
CA THR A 341 -21.47 21.30 -6.02
C THR A 341 -21.90 22.29 -7.11
N TRP A 342 -21.01 22.60 -8.06
CA TRP A 342 -21.32 23.49 -9.18
C TRP A 342 -22.39 22.91 -10.09
N VAL A 343 -22.30 21.64 -10.47
CA VAL A 343 -23.31 20.98 -11.31
C VAL A 343 -24.69 21.05 -10.65
N LEU A 344 -24.79 20.75 -9.36
CA LEU A 344 -26.06 20.78 -8.63
C LEU A 344 -26.62 22.20 -8.40
N LEU A 345 -25.78 23.20 -8.36
CA LEU A 345 -26.20 24.60 -8.16
C LEU A 345 -26.78 25.20 -9.44
N PHE A 346 -26.38 24.66 -10.61
CA PHE A 346 -26.79 25.15 -11.91
C PHE A 346 -27.77 24.22 -12.66
N ALA A 347 -28.05 23.01 -12.13
CA ALA A 347 -29.10 22.12 -12.61
C ALA A 347 -30.48 22.53 -12.06
#